data_315a3561b34b010468572a2e75f522ec
#
_entry.id   315a3561b34b010468572a2e75f522ec
#
_cell.length_a   1.000
_cell.length_b   1.000
_cell.length_c   1.000
_cell.angle_alpha   90.00
_cell.angle_beta   90.00
_cell.angle_gamma   90.00
#
_symmetry.space_group_name_H-M   'P 1'
#
loop_
_entity.id
_entity.type
_entity.pdbx_description
1 polymer ?
#
loop_
_entity_poly.entity_id
_entity_poly.type
_entity_poly.pdbx_seq_one_letter_code
_entity_poly.pdbx_strand_id
1 'polypeptide(L)'
;MPAAATPVLETRDLTIRFGGHVAVDAVSCAFHAGTLTAIVGPNGAGKTTYFNLISGQLTATSGAVLLGGDDITALGAAGRTRRGIGRAFQITNLFPNLPVIENVRLAIQARARGAGSLLSRWSSHRDWIAEAERYLAEVNLSAVRDTLAAALPHGDKRKLEVAIMMALEPDVFMFDEPTAGMSVDEVPVILDLIHKLKAAGDKTILLVEHKMDVVRSLADRIIVLHNGQLVADGEPAAVIASPVVQEAYLGQAPKGDATREASHG
;
A
#
# COMPACT_ATOMS: atom_id res chain seq x y z
N MET A 1 5.71 -22.45 24.75
CA MET A 1 5.68 -21.74 23.46
C MET A 1 4.99 -20.41 23.72
N PRO A 2 5.55 -19.23 23.37
CA PRO A 2 4.80 -17.99 23.46
C PRO A 2 3.57 -18.12 22.57
N ALA A 3 2.41 -17.69 23.05
CA ALA A 3 1.18 -17.63 22.25
C ALA A 3 1.49 -16.82 20.98
N ALA A 4 1.19 -17.38 19.80
CA ALA A 4 1.35 -16.66 18.56
C ALA A 4 0.54 -15.36 18.67
N ALA A 5 1.19 -14.21 18.44
CA ALA A 5 0.51 -12.92 18.50
C ALA A 5 -0.68 -12.93 17.54
N THR A 6 -1.84 -12.50 18.01
CA THR A 6 -3.05 -12.43 17.17
C THR A 6 -2.78 -11.52 15.97
N PRO A 7 -3.06 -11.97 14.73
CA PRO A 7 -2.85 -11.11 13.57
C PRO A 7 -3.80 -9.91 13.58
N VAL A 8 -3.29 -8.75 13.15
CA VAL A 8 -4.10 -7.54 12.97
C VAL A 8 -4.97 -7.68 11.73
N LEU A 9 -4.40 -8.24 10.65
CA LEU A 9 -5.10 -8.49 9.40
C LEU A 9 -4.85 -9.95 8.97
N GLU A 10 -5.87 -10.62 8.48
CA GLU A 10 -5.77 -12.01 8.01
C GLU A 10 -6.61 -12.20 6.75
N THR A 11 -6.11 -13.02 5.83
CA THR A 11 -6.89 -13.56 4.71
C THR A 11 -6.99 -15.07 4.86
N ARG A 12 -8.17 -15.63 4.58
CA ARG A 12 -8.43 -17.08 4.62
C ARG A 12 -9.02 -17.53 3.31
N ASP A 13 -8.29 -18.39 2.59
CA ASP A 13 -8.64 -18.98 1.29
C ASP A 13 -9.23 -17.96 0.31
N LEU A 14 -8.65 -16.74 0.33
CA LEU A 14 -9.16 -15.60 -0.42
C LEU A 14 -9.03 -15.86 -1.91
N THR A 15 -10.14 -15.84 -2.61
CA THR A 15 -10.22 -16.21 -4.04
C THR A 15 -11.04 -15.19 -4.81
N ILE A 16 -10.59 -14.86 -6.03
CA ILE A 16 -11.39 -14.13 -7.00
C ILE A 16 -11.23 -14.70 -8.40
N ARG A 17 -12.37 -14.81 -9.09
CA ARG A 17 -12.48 -15.28 -10.47
C ARG A 17 -13.09 -14.21 -11.35
N PHE A 18 -12.51 -14.01 -12.52
CA PHE A 18 -13.06 -13.16 -13.58
C PHE A 18 -13.41 -14.05 -14.76
N GLY A 19 -14.70 -14.41 -14.88
CA GLY A 19 -15.14 -15.42 -15.84
C GLY A 19 -14.44 -16.75 -15.59
N GLY A 20 -13.70 -17.25 -16.59
CA GLY A 20 -12.94 -18.51 -16.48
C GLY A 20 -11.54 -18.36 -15.86
N HIS A 21 -11.07 -17.14 -15.60
CA HIS A 21 -9.72 -16.89 -15.07
C HIS A 21 -9.74 -16.71 -13.55
N VAL A 22 -8.87 -17.44 -12.85
CA VAL A 22 -8.64 -17.29 -11.39
C VAL A 22 -7.45 -16.36 -11.20
N ALA A 23 -7.70 -15.14 -10.74
CA ALA A 23 -6.65 -14.13 -10.56
C ALA A 23 -5.99 -14.20 -9.16
N VAL A 24 -6.72 -14.68 -8.16
CA VAL A 24 -6.21 -15.03 -6.82
C VAL A 24 -6.91 -16.32 -6.42
N ASP A 25 -6.15 -17.32 -5.95
CA ASP A 25 -6.60 -18.67 -5.69
C ASP A 25 -6.20 -19.11 -4.29
N ALA A 26 -7.19 -19.16 -3.38
CA ALA A 26 -7.09 -19.65 -2.01
C ALA A 26 -5.90 -19.09 -1.21
N VAL A 27 -5.62 -17.76 -1.32
CA VAL A 27 -4.50 -17.14 -0.61
C VAL A 27 -4.87 -16.90 0.85
N SER A 28 -4.11 -17.54 1.75
CA SER A 28 -4.22 -17.39 3.21
C SER A 28 -2.93 -16.81 3.79
N CYS A 29 -3.02 -15.64 4.44
CA CYS A 29 -1.90 -14.94 5.06
C CYS A 29 -2.35 -14.25 6.35
N ALA A 30 -1.49 -14.23 7.36
CA ALA A 30 -1.67 -13.46 8.58
C ALA A 30 -0.64 -12.31 8.62
N PHE A 31 -1.06 -11.09 8.99
CA PHE A 31 -0.23 -9.90 9.08
C PHE A 31 -0.27 -9.36 10.51
N HIS A 32 0.90 -9.04 11.07
CA HIS A 32 1.06 -8.70 12.47
C HIS A 32 1.46 -7.24 12.66
N ALA A 33 1.13 -6.67 13.82
CA ALA A 33 1.57 -5.34 14.20
C ALA A 33 3.11 -5.26 14.23
N GLY A 34 3.65 -4.09 13.90
CA GLY A 34 5.09 -3.84 13.89
C GLY A 34 5.84 -4.53 12.74
N THR A 35 5.13 -5.14 11.78
CA THR A 35 5.76 -5.88 10.68
C THR A 35 5.45 -5.23 9.33
N LEU A 36 6.50 -5.03 8.52
CA LEU A 36 6.36 -4.68 7.11
C LEU A 36 6.47 -5.95 6.27
N THR A 37 5.36 -6.32 5.63
CA THR A 37 5.30 -7.46 4.70
C THR A 37 5.30 -6.96 3.26
N ALA A 38 6.32 -7.33 2.49
CA ALA A 38 6.35 -7.07 1.06
C ALA A 38 5.64 -8.19 0.29
N ILE A 39 4.81 -7.79 -0.68
CA ILE A 39 4.11 -8.68 -1.60
C ILE A 39 4.78 -8.56 -2.95
N VAL A 40 5.46 -9.59 -3.37
CA VAL A 40 6.25 -9.63 -4.59
C VAL A 40 5.79 -10.74 -5.54
N GLY A 41 6.28 -10.72 -6.76
CA GLY A 41 5.94 -11.71 -7.78
C GLY A 41 5.99 -11.10 -9.18
N PRO A 42 6.00 -11.90 -10.23
CA PRO A 42 6.04 -11.42 -11.61
C PRO A 42 4.80 -10.62 -12.00
N ASN A 43 4.84 -10.00 -13.19
CA ASN A 43 3.67 -9.32 -13.76
C ASN A 43 2.55 -10.36 -14.01
N GLY A 44 1.32 -10.00 -13.65
CA GLY A 44 0.19 -10.93 -13.75
C GLY A 44 0.08 -11.96 -12.61
N ALA A 45 0.97 -11.93 -11.61
CA ALA A 45 0.95 -12.88 -10.48
C ALA A 45 -0.26 -12.74 -9.54
N GLY A 46 -1.09 -11.68 -9.71
CA GLY A 46 -2.26 -11.45 -8.86
C GLY A 46 -2.04 -10.45 -7.71
N LYS A 47 -0.85 -9.84 -7.58
CA LYS A 47 -0.50 -8.91 -6.47
C LYS A 47 -1.51 -7.78 -6.29
N THR A 48 -1.73 -6.98 -7.33
CA THR A 48 -2.67 -5.86 -7.29
C THR A 48 -4.11 -6.33 -7.05
N THR A 49 -4.47 -7.49 -7.60
CA THR A 49 -5.79 -8.10 -7.38
C THR A 49 -5.96 -8.50 -5.91
N TYR A 50 -4.96 -9.16 -5.33
CA TYR A 50 -4.95 -9.52 -3.90
C TYR A 50 -5.01 -8.27 -3.01
N PHE A 51 -4.25 -7.25 -3.34
CA PHE A 51 -4.28 -5.96 -2.65
C PHE A 51 -5.66 -5.28 -2.73
N ASN A 52 -6.31 -5.36 -3.91
CA ASN A 52 -7.68 -4.86 -4.13
C ASN A 52 -8.72 -5.63 -3.31
N LEU A 53 -8.53 -6.93 -3.13
CA LEU A 53 -9.38 -7.76 -2.26
C LEU A 53 -9.23 -7.34 -0.79
N ILE A 54 -8.00 -7.16 -0.29
CA ILE A 54 -7.74 -6.73 1.08
C ILE A 54 -8.28 -5.32 1.35
N SER A 55 -8.13 -4.39 0.41
CA SER A 55 -8.61 -3.00 0.58
C SER A 55 -10.12 -2.83 0.33
N GLY A 56 -10.82 -3.87 -0.14
CA GLY A 56 -12.25 -3.83 -0.42
C GLY A 56 -12.65 -3.10 -1.71
N GLN A 57 -11.70 -2.90 -2.63
CA GLN A 57 -11.98 -2.39 -3.98
C GLN A 57 -12.53 -3.47 -4.91
N LEU A 58 -12.22 -4.73 -4.62
CA LEU A 58 -12.80 -5.90 -5.27
C LEU A 58 -13.49 -6.77 -4.22
N THR A 59 -14.57 -7.41 -4.63
CA THR A 59 -15.30 -8.38 -3.80
C THR A 59 -14.79 -9.78 -4.12
N ALA A 60 -14.42 -10.53 -3.09
CA ALA A 60 -13.97 -11.91 -3.25
C ALA A 60 -15.10 -12.82 -3.77
N THR A 61 -14.74 -13.82 -4.57
CA THR A 61 -15.65 -14.90 -4.98
C THR A 61 -15.86 -15.86 -3.81
N SER A 62 -14.81 -16.12 -3.01
CA SER A 62 -14.86 -16.95 -1.79
C SER A 62 -13.69 -16.60 -0.88
N GLY A 63 -13.69 -17.15 0.33
CA GLY A 63 -12.71 -16.86 1.37
C GLY A 63 -13.12 -15.65 2.20
N ALA A 64 -12.24 -15.22 3.10
CA ALA A 64 -12.50 -14.14 4.05
C ALA A 64 -11.33 -13.21 4.23
N VAL A 65 -11.64 -11.95 4.59
CA VAL A 65 -10.69 -10.95 5.10
C VAL A 65 -11.11 -10.59 6.52
N LEU A 66 -10.21 -10.77 7.48
CA LEU A 66 -10.46 -10.49 8.89
C LEU A 66 -9.55 -9.35 9.37
N LEU A 67 -10.08 -8.45 10.19
CA LEU A 67 -9.36 -7.37 10.83
C LEU A 67 -9.58 -7.43 12.35
N GLY A 68 -8.52 -7.66 13.12
CA GLY A 68 -8.63 -7.89 14.55
C GLY A 68 -9.50 -9.08 14.94
N GLY A 69 -9.64 -10.07 14.04
CA GLY A 69 -10.52 -11.22 14.17
C GLY A 69 -11.95 -11.03 13.64
N ASP A 70 -12.37 -9.79 13.39
CA ASP A 70 -13.69 -9.47 12.82
C ASP A 70 -13.70 -9.71 11.31
N ASP A 71 -14.71 -10.40 10.79
CA ASP A 71 -14.91 -10.58 9.34
C ASP A 71 -15.36 -9.26 8.69
N ILE A 72 -14.54 -8.74 7.81
CA ILE A 72 -14.79 -7.51 7.05
C ILE A 72 -14.98 -7.78 5.55
N THR A 73 -15.16 -9.02 5.14
CA THR A 73 -15.21 -9.45 3.74
C THR A 73 -16.29 -8.71 2.95
N ALA A 74 -17.47 -8.53 3.55
CA ALA A 74 -18.60 -7.83 2.92
C ALA A 74 -18.44 -6.30 2.86
N LEU A 75 -17.45 -5.72 3.56
CA LEU A 75 -17.23 -4.28 3.57
C LEU A 75 -16.47 -3.83 2.32
N GLY A 76 -17.02 -2.85 1.61
CA GLY A 76 -16.29 -2.14 0.55
C GLY A 76 -15.20 -1.20 1.11
N ALA A 77 -14.41 -0.59 0.21
CA ALA A 77 -13.24 0.22 0.55
C ALA A 77 -13.51 1.29 1.63
N ALA A 78 -14.58 2.08 1.50
CA ALA A 78 -14.94 3.11 2.49
C ALA A 78 -15.25 2.52 3.88
N GLY A 79 -15.84 1.31 3.93
CA GLY A 79 -16.10 0.59 5.18
C GLY A 79 -14.81 0.15 5.85
N ARG A 80 -13.88 -0.39 5.08
CA ARG A 80 -12.56 -0.85 5.57
C ARG A 80 -11.67 0.30 5.99
N THR A 81 -11.72 1.45 5.29
CA THR A 81 -11.00 2.65 5.73
C THR A 81 -11.49 3.12 7.10
N ARG A 82 -12.82 3.13 7.33
CA ARG A 82 -13.37 3.45 8.66
C ARG A 82 -12.99 2.46 9.76
N ARG A 83 -12.57 1.26 9.39
CA ARG A 83 -12.10 0.21 10.31
C ARG A 83 -10.58 0.25 10.51
N GLY A 84 -9.85 1.19 9.89
CA GLY A 84 -8.41 1.37 10.07
C GLY A 84 -7.54 0.75 8.98
N ILE A 85 -8.06 0.48 7.77
CA ILE A 85 -7.24 0.10 6.61
C ILE A 85 -7.03 1.32 5.74
N GLY A 86 -5.79 1.84 5.68
CA GLY A 86 -5.37 2.92 4.80
C GLY A 86 -4.66 2.39 3.56
N ARG A 87 -4.99 2.92 2.37
CA ARG A 87 -4.31 2.59 1.12
C ARG A 87 -3.91 3.84 0.35
N ALA A 88 -2.66 3.87 -0.11
CA ALA A 88 -2.13 4.92 -0.97
C ALA A 88 -1.77 4.38 -2.37
N PHE A 89 -1.78 5.26 -3.37
CA PHE A 89 -1.18 5.14 -4.71
C PHE A 89 -1.98 4.46 -5.82
N GLN A 90 -3.19 3.95 -5.61
CA GLN A 90 -3.92 3.31 -6.71
C GLN A 90 -4.99 4.20 -7.37
N ILE A 91 -5.53 5.18 -6.67
CA ILE A 91 -6.44 6.20 -7.21
C ILE A 91 -6.09 7.51 -6.52
N THR A 92 -5.71 8.51 -7.30
CA THR A 92 -5.46 9.87 -6.81
C THR A 92 -6.77 10.46 -6.30
N ASN A 93 -7.16 10.15 -5.08
CA ASN A 93 -8.35 10.68 -4.41
C ASN A 93 -8.06 12.06 -3.82
N LEU A 94 -7.30 12.87 -4.55
CA LEU A 94 -7.07 14.26 -4.17
C LEU A 94 -8.31 15.08 -4.54
N PHE A 95 -8.61 16.07 -3.73
CA PHE A 95 -9.52 17.15 -4.10
C PHE A 95 -8.75 18.17 -4.92
N PRO A 96 -8.80 18.11 -6.28
CA PRO A 96 -7.88 18.83 -7.15
C PRO A 96 -8.03 20.35 -7.03
N ASN A 97 -9.24 20.80 -6.72
CA ASN A 97 -9.60 22.23 -6.62
C ASN A 97 -9.46 22.78 -5.17
N LEU A 98 -8.94 21.97 -4.25
CA LEU A 98 -8.61 22.42 -2.91
C LEU A 98 -7.09 22.59 -2.75
N PRO A 99 -6.65 23.51 -1.87
CA PRO A 99 -5.26 23.62 -1.45
C PRO A 99 -4.72 22.31 -0.89
N VAL A 100 -3.41 22.14 -0.96
CA VAL A 100 -2.69 20.97 -0.42
C VAL A 100 -3.03 20.75 1.05
N ILE A 101 -3.01 21.82 1.88
CA ILE A 101 -3.32 21.73 3.30
C ILE A 101 -4.75 21.29 3.57
N GLU A 102 -5.71 21.71 2.73
CA GLU A 102 -7.10 21.34 2.91
C GLU A 102 -7.35 19.85 2.62
N ASN A 103 -6.60 19.26 1.68
CA ASN A 103 -6.65 17.83 1.41
C ASN A 103 -6.27 17.02 2.66
N VAL A 104 -5.19 17.40 3.37
CA VAL A 104 -4.75 16.73 4.59
C VAL A 104 -5.71 17.03 5.76
N ARG A 105 -6.14 18.29 5.92
CA ARG A 105 -7.10 18.68 6.98
C ARG A 105 -8.41 17.90 6.90
N LEU A 106 -8.91 17.62 5.70
CA LEU A 106 -10.13 16.82 5.50
C LEU A 106 -9.94 15.37 5.97
N ALA A 107 -8.75 14.79 5.81
CA ALA A 107 -8.45 13.46 6.33
C ALA A 107 -8.46 13.45 7.87
N ILE A 108 -7.84 14.45 8.51
CA ILE A 108 -7.86 14.62 9.97
C ILE A 108 -9.32 14.76 10.48
N GLN A 109 -10.12 15.57 9.79
CA GLN A 109 -11.54 15.73 10.12
C GLN A 109 -12.31 14.41 10.00
N ALA A 110 -12.06 13.62 8.96
CA ALA A 110 -12.71 12.33 8.77
C ALA A 110 -12.36 11.34 9.89
N ARG A 111 -11.08 11.31 10.32
CA ARG A 111 -10.61 10.50 11.45
C ARG A 111 -11.26 10.90 12.76
N ALA A 112 -11.32 12.18 13.06
CA ALA A 112 -11.85 12.70 14.31
C ALA A 112 -13.34 12.37 14.53
N ARG A 113 -14.03 11.73 13.56
CA ARG A 113 -15.47 11.42 13.58
C ARG A 113 -16.34 12.60 13.99
N GLY A 114 -15.74 13.77 13.94
CA GLY A 114 -16.42 15.01 14.26
C GLY A 114 -17.12 15.55 13.03
N ALA A 115 -18.19 14.91 12.57
CA ALA A 115 -19.25 15.62 11.88
C ALA A 115 -19.93 16.59 12.87
N GLY A 116 -19.16 17.14 13.79
CA GLY A 116 -19.53 18.23 14.66
C GLY A 116 -19.78 19.44 13.77
N SER A 117 -21.02 19.75 13.58
CA SER A 117 -21.55 20.93 12.90
C SER A 117 -20.98 21.13 11.48
N LEU A 118 -21.74 20.66 10.50
CA LEU A 118 -21.62 21.09 9.09
C LEU A 118 -21.67 22.63 8.93
N LEU A 119 -21.94 23.36 9.99
CA LEU A 119 -22.07 24.82 10.07
C LEU A 119 -20.84 25.52 10.66
N SER A 120 -19.81 24.80 11.17
CA SER A 120 -18.60 25.44 11.69
C SER A 120 -17.68 25.85 10.53
N ARG A 121 -17.15 27.09 10.59
CA ARG A 121 -16.17 27.53 9.60
C ARG A 121 -14.89 26.69 9.74
N TRP A 122 -14.32 26.22 8.63
CA TRP A 122 -13.07 25.45 8.61
C TRP A 122 -11.92 26.14 9.39
N SER A 123 -11.85 27.47 9.36
CA SER A 123 -10.84 28.29 10.07
C SER A 123 -10.97 28.26 11.59
N SER A 124 -12.05 27.70 12.16
CA SER A 124 -12.20 27.56 13.62
C SER A 124 -11.47 26.34 14.20
N HIS A 125 -10.98 25.42 13.34
CA HIS A 125 -10.28 24.20 13.76
C HIS A 125 -8.77 24.37 13.62
N ARG A 126 -8.19 25.28 14.42
CA ARG A 126 -6.73 25.58 14.39
C ARG A 126 -5.87 24.37 14.67
N ASP A 127 -6.31 23.46 15.53
CA ASP A 127 -5.59 22.23 15.87
C ASP A 127 -5.44 21.30 14.66
N TRP A 128 -6.49 21.16 13.84
CA TRP A 128 -6.43 20.34 12.63
C TRP A 128 -5.54 20.95 11.55
N ILE A 129 -5.48 22.29 11.48
CA ILE A 129 -4.59 22.98 10.56
C ILE A 129 -3.13 22.75 11.00
N ALA A 130 -2.82 22.94 12.29
CA ALA A 130 -1.47 22.72 12.82
C ALA A 130 -1.03 21.26 12.63
N GLU A 131 -1.94 20.32 12.83
CA GLU A 131 -1.68 18.91 12.59
C GLU A 131 -1.43 18.62 11.09
N ALA A 132 -2.22 19.21 10.19
CA ALA A 132 -2.01 19.10 8.75
C ALA A 132 -0.65 19.66 8.31
N GLU A 133 -0.23 20.82 8.88
CA GLU A 133 1.09 21.41 8.65
C GLU A 133 2.22 20.45 9.05
N ARG A 134 2.07 19.74 10.16
CA ARG A 134 3.06 18.73 10.58
C ARG A 134 3.20 17.62 9.55
N TYR A 135 2.09 17.02 9.07
CA TYR A 135 2.15 15.98 8.04
C TYR A 135 2.75 16.50 6.72
N LEU A 136 2.43 17.76 6.33
CA LEU A 136 3.02 18.37 5.15
C LEU A 136 4.53 18.60 5.30
N ALA A 137 5.00 18.94 6.50
CA ALA A 137 6.42 19.07 6.77
C ALA A 137 7.15 17.72 6.64
N GLU A 138 6.54 16.64 7.12
CA GLU A 138 7.11 15.28 7.05
C GLU A 138 7.32 14.80 5.60
N VAL A 139 6.47 15.24 4.67
CA VAL A 139 6.55 14.90 3.24
C VAL A 139 7.22 16.00 2.38
N ASN A 140 7.79 17.02 3.00
CA ASN A 140 8.44 18.17 2.32
C ASN A 140 7.49 18.95 1.37
N LEU A 141 6.21 19.14 1.78
CA LEU A 141 5.21 19.92 1.03
C LEU A 141 4.82 21.26 1.69
N SER A 142 5.50 21.67 2.77
CA SER A 142 5.17 22.92 3.49
C SER A 142 5.20 24.16 2.60
N ALA A 143 6.16 24.26 1.65
CA ALA A 143 6.32 25.40 0.76
C ALA A 143 5.15 25.57 -0.23
N VAL A 144 4.43 24.49 -0.52
CA VAL A 144 3.31 24.47 -1.49
C VAL A 144 1.94 24.27 -0.83
N ARG A 145 1.85 24.47 0.48
CA ARG A 145 0.66 24.22 1.29
C ARG A 145 -0.62 24.89 0.76
N ASP A 146 -0.49 26.09 0.23
CA ASP A 146 -1.61 26.89 -0.27
C ASP A 146 -1.84 26.72 -1.78
N THR A 147 -1.01 25.92 -2.45
CA THR A 147 -1.16 25.59 -3.88
C THR A 147 -2.33 24.62 -4.09
N LEU A 148 -3.07 24.77 -5.19
CA LEU A 148 -4.11 23.80 -5.54
C LEU A 148 -3.49 22.44 -5.84
N ALA A 149 -4.07 21.37 -5.33
CA ALA A 149 -3.55 20.01 -5.53
C ALA A 149 -3.48 19.62 -7.02
N ALA A 150 -4.34 20.18 -7.88
CA ALA A 150 -4.28 19.99 -9.33
C ALA A 150 -2.96 20.45 -9.94
N ALA A 151 -2.38 21.55 -9.41
CA ALA A 151 -1.16 22.19 -9.93
C ALA A 151 0.14 21.51 -9.50
N LEU A 152 0.08 20.55 -8.57
CA LEU A 152 1.26 19.84 -8.11
C LEU A 152 1.87 18.95 -9.21
N PRO A 153 3.21 18.86 -9.29
CA PRO A 153 3.90 17.80 -10.03
C PRO A 153 3.50 16.40 -9.56
N HIS A 154 3.77 15.39 -10.37
CA HIS A 154 3.37 14.00 -10.08
C HIS A 154 3.98 13.49 -8.76
N GLY A 155 5.27 13.72 -8.52
CA GLY A 155 5.94 13.32 -7.27
C GLY A 155 5.33 13.98 -6.03
N ASP A 156 5.00 15.28 -6.11
CA ASP A 156 4.37 15.99 -4.99
C ASP A 156 2.93 15.53 -4.75
N LYS A 157 2.19 15.11 -5.80
CA LYS A 157 0.89 14.45 -5.63
C LYS A 157 1.03 13.15 -4.85
N ARG A 158 2.06 12.35 -5.13
CA ARG A 158 2.36 11.13 -4.38
C ARG A 158 2.68 11.39 -2.92
N LYS A 159 3.50 12.42 -2.64
CA LYS A 159 3.79 12.85 -1.26
C LYS A 159 2.51 13.29 -0.53
N LEU A 160 1.63 14.03 -1.21
CA LEU A 160 0.34 14.45 -0.65
C LEU A 160 -0.57 13.27 -0.32
N GLU A 161 -0.62 12.24 -1.18
CA GLU A 161 -1.37 11.00 -0.91
C GLU A 161 -0.87 10.29 0.36
N VAL A 162 0.46 10.25 0.57
CA VAL A 162 1.04 9.70 1.80
C VAL A 162 0.67 10.55 3.01
N ALA A 163 0.75 11.88 2.92
CA ALA A 163 0.36 12.77 4.01
C ALA A 163 -1.11 12.59 4.41
N ILE A 164 -2.01 12.44 3.43
CA ILE A 164 -3.43 12.14 3.67
C ILE A 164 -3.60 10.80 4.37
N MET A 165 -2.90 9.77 3.91
CA MET A 165 -2.98 8.45 4.53
C MET A 165 -2.42 8.47 5.96
N MET A 166 -1.31 9.16 6.20
CA MET A 166 -0.77 9.35 7.56
C MET A 166 -1.76 10.07 8.46
N ALA A 167 -2.43 11.11 7.96
CA ALA A 167 -3.43 11.88 8.68
C ALA A 167 -4.68 11.07 9.06
N LEU A 168 -4.98 10.00 8.34
CA LEU A 168 -6.03 9.04 8.70
C LEU A 168 -5.63 8.11 9.85
N GLU A 169 -4.33 8.00 10.16
CA GLU A 169 -3.75 7.13 11.20
C GLU A 169 -4.32 5.69 11.21
N PRO A 170 -4.27 4.98 10.09
CA PRO A 170 -4.79 3.63 10.05
C PRO A 170 -3.96 2.65 10.90
N ASP A 171 -4.52 1.50 11.25
CA ASP A 171 -3.79 0.40 11.89
C ASP A 171 -3.04 -0.44 10.85
N VAL A 172 -3.58 -0.51 9.63
CA VAL A 172 -2.99 -1.20 8.49
C VAL A 172 -2.70 -0.21 7.36
N PHE A 173 -1.43 -0.02 7.05
CA PHE A 173 -0.96 0.78 5.92
C PHE A 173 -0.73 -0.11 4.70
N MET A 174 -1.30 0.27 3.58
CA MET A 174 -1.16 -0.45 2.31
C MET A 174 -0.55 0.45 1.24
N PHE A 175 0.68 0.17 0.83
CA PHE A 175 1.41 0.88 -0.22
C PHE A 175 1.49 0.05 -1.50
N ASP A 176 0.97 0.59 -2.60
CA ASP A 176 0.99 -0.05 -3.91
C ASP A 176 1.96 0.70 -4.83
N GLU A 177 3.16 0.15 -5.00
CA GLU A 177 4.26 0.72 -5.79
C GLU A 177 4.57 2.19 -5.42
N PRO A 178 4.91 2.48 -4.16
CA PRO A 178 5.04 3.84 -3.66
C PRO A 178 6.11 4.67 -4.38
N THR A 179 7.08 4.02 -4.99
CA THR A 179 8.20 4.68 -5.70
C THR A 179 8.01 4.76 -7.22
N ALA A 180 6.88 4.28 -7.74
CA ALA A 180 6.63 4.27 -9.18
C ALA A 180 6.43 5.68 -9.73
N GLY A 181 7.13 6.01 -10.83
CA GLY A 181 7.01 7.31 -11.50
C GLY A 181 7.64 8.50 -10.77
N MET A 182 8.33 8.27 -9.65
CA MET A 182 9.06 9.31 -8.91
C MET A 182 10.48 9.46 -9.42
N SER A 183 11.03 10.67 -9.33
CA SER A 183 12.45 10.92 -9.59
C SER A 183 13.34 10.30 -8.51
N VAL A 184 14.63 10.11 -8.82
CA VAL A 184 15.60 9.50 -7.90
C VAL A 184 15.69 10.30 -6.59
N ASP A 185 15.57 11.64 -6.67
CA ASP A 185 15.67 12.53 -5.50
C ASP A 185 14.40 12.51 -4.63
N GLU A 186 13.28 12.09 -5.17
CA GLU A 186 12.01 12.04 -4.42
C GLU A 186 11.79 10.71 -3.69
N VAL A 187 12.32 9.62 -4.23
CA VAL A 187 12.19 8.26 -3.67
C VAL A 187 12.62 8.21 -2.19
N PRO A 188 13.77 8.78 -1.77
CA PRO A 188 14.21 8.72 -0.38
C PRO A 188 13.18 9.27 0.61
N VAL A 189 12.45 10.33 0.27
CA VAL A 189 11.44 10.94 1.15
C VAL A 189 10.35 9.93 1.52
N ILE A 190 9.87 9.16 0.53
CA ILE A 190 8.83 8.15 0.75
C ILE A 190 9.37 6.95 1.53
N LEU A 191 10.60 6.52 1.22
CA LEU A 191 11.23 5.40 1.93
C LEU A 191 11.49 5.74 3.40
N ASP A 192 11.99 6.94 3.70
CA ASP A 192 12.22 7.44 5.06
C ASP A 192 10.91 7.49 5.86
N LEU A 193 9.81 7.89 5.21
CA LEU A 193 8.49 7.88 5.82
C LEU A 193 8.02 6.48 6.18
N ILE A 194 8.15 5.52 5.26
CA ILE A 194 7.81 4.13 5.51
C ILE A 194 8.70 3.56 6.63
N HIS A 195 9.99 3.91 6.66
CA HIS A 195 10.89 3.53 7.75
C HIS A 195 10.44 4.10 9.10
N LYS A 196 10.02 5.35 9.17
CA LYS A 196 9.49 5.97 10.40
C LYS A 196 8.22 5.28 10.88
N LEU A 197 7.27 4.99 9.96
CA LEU A 197 6.05 4.25 10.29
C LEU A 197 6.37 2.85 10.83
N LYS A 198 7.32 2.16 10.22
CA LYS A 198 7.79 0.86 10.67
C LYS A 198 8.46 0.94 12.06
N ALA A 199 9.31 1.94 12.28
CA ALA A 199 10.04 2.13 13.55
C ALA A 199 9.11 2.42 14.73
N ALA A 200 7.89 2.93 14.50
CA ALA A 200 6.88 3.11 15.56
C ALA A 200 6.43 1.79 16.16
N GLY A 201 6.53 0.66 15.43
CA GLY A 201 6.35 -0.70 15.94
C GLY A 201 4.91 -1.13 16.24
N ASP A 202 3.92 -0.26 16.03
CA ASP A 202 2.51 -0.50 16.35
C ASP A 202 1.64 -0.72 15.10
N LYS A 203 2.15 -0.41 13.91
CA LYS A 203 1.42 -0.48 12.65
C LYS A 203 1.72 -1.75 11.86
N THR A 204 0.73 -2.22 11.12
CA THR A 204 0.90 -3.28 10.13
C THR A 204 1.10 -2.64 8.77
N ILE A 205 2.17 -2.99 8.05
CA ILE A 205 2.49 -2.38 6.77
C ILE A 205 2.53 -3.46 5.68
N LEU A 206 1.73 -3.29 4.64
CA LEU A 206 1.75 -4.09 3.42
C LEU A 206 2.31 -3.24 2.28
N LEU A 207 3.27 -3.80 1.56
CA LEU A 207 3.96 -3.12 0.46
C LEU A 207 3.96 -4.01 -0.79
N VAL A 208 3.40 -3.53 -1.89
CA VAL A 208 3.64 -4.11 -3.22
C VAL A 208 4.78 -3.32 -3.87
N GLU A 209 5.83 -3.99 -4.25
CA GLU A 209 7.00 -3.40 -4.91
C GLU A 209 7.65 -4.39 -5.87
N HIS A 210 8.27 -3.84 -6.93
CA HIS A 210 9.02 -4.60 -7.93
C HIS A 210 10.53 -4.42 -7.78
N LYS A 211 10.98 -3.32 -7.15
CA LYS A 211 12.39 -3.02 -6.92
C LYS A 211 12.90 -3.81 -5.73
N MET A 212 13.64 -4.87 -5.98
CA MET A 212 14.14 -5.76 -4.91
C MET A 212 15.04 -5.05 -3.89
N ASP A 213 15.73 -3.98 -4.29
CA ASP A 213 16.56 -3.19 -3.35
C ASP A 213 15.67 -2.46 -2.33
N VAL A 214 14.53 -1.91 -2.76
CA VAL A 214 13.53 -1.31 -1.86
C VAL A 214 12.95 -2.37 -0.95
N VAL A 215 12.57 -3.54 -1.49
CA VAL A 215 12.03 -4.65 -0.70
C VAL A 215 13.03 -5.10 0.36
N ARG A 216 14.30 -5.29 0.00
CA ARG A 216 15.37 -5.71 0.94
C ARG A 216 15.63 -4.68 2.04
N SER A 217 15.51 -3.39 1.75
CA SER A 217 15.75 -2.33 2.73
C SER A 217 14.62 -2.16 3.74
N LEU A 218 13.38 -2.50 3.36
CA LEU A 218 12.18 -2.22 4.15
C LEU A 218 11.58 -3.46 4.82
N ALA A 219 11.53 -4.59 4.11
CA ALA A 219 10.70 -5.73 4.49
C ALA A 219 11.29 -6.54 5.65
N ASP A 220 10.44 -6.90 6.61
CA ASP A 220 10.69 -7.93 7.62
C ASP A 220 10.28 -9.31 7.12
N ARG A 221 9.30 -9.34 6.22
CA ARG A 221 8.73 -10.55 5.65
C ARG A 221 8.40 -10.32 4.18
N ILE A 222 8.62 -11.33 3.37
CA ILE A 222 8.23 -11.36 1.96
C ILE A 222 7.23 -12.48 1.74
N ILE A 223 6.13 -12.17 1.06
CA ILE A 223 5.24 -13.16 0.46
C ILE A 223 5.36 -13.08 -1.06
N VAL A 224 5.41 -14.21 -1.72
CA VAL A 224 5.54 -14.30 -3.18
C VAL A 224 4.27 -14.88 -3.77
N LEU A 225 3.65 -14.12 -4.67
CA LEU A 225 2.54 -14.59 -5.48
C LEU A 225 3.03 -15.00 -6.87
N HIS A 226 2.52 -16.12 -7.37
CA HIS A 226 2.72 -16.61 -8.73
C HIS A 226 1.43 -17.25 -9.22
N ASN A 227 0.95 -16.83 -10.39
CA ASN A 227 -0.31 -17.33 -10.99
C ASN A 227 -1.49 -17.34 -10.02
N GLY A 228 -1.61 -16.28 -9.21
CA GLY A 228 -2.68 -16.13 -8.23
C GLY A 228 -2.51 -16.91 -6.92
N GLN A 229 -1.46 -17.68 -6.76
CA GLN A 229 -1.21 -18.52 -5.59
C GLN A 229 -0.04 -18.00 -4.76
N LEU A 230 -0.06 -18.26 -3.45
CA LEU A 230 1.04 -18.02 -2.53
C LEU A 230 2.07 -19.15 -2.69
N VAL A 231 3.27 -18.82 -3.19
CA VAL A 231 4.33 -19.81 -3.45
C VAL A 231 5.48 -19.76 -2.47
N ALA A 232 5.67 -18.64 -1.78
CA ALA A 232 6.65 -18.52 -0.70
C ALA A 232 6.21 -17.46 0.31
N ASP A 233 6.61 -17.65 1.57
CA ASP A 233 6.29 -16.79 2.70
C ASP A 233 7.39 -16.94 3.76
N GLY A 234 8.02 -15.85 4.15
CA GLY A 234 9.06 -15.89 5.16
C GLY A 234 9.98 -14.68 5.20
N GLU A 235 11.08 -14.86 5.87
CA GLU A 235 12.15 -13.88 6.02
C GLU A 235 12.80 -13.57 4.65
N PRO A 236 13.14 -12.29 4.35
CA PRO A 236 13.58 -11.87 3.04
C PRO A 236 14.74 -12.67 2.45
N ALA A 237 15.80 -12.95 3.23
CA ALA A 237 16.97 -13.67 2.74
C ALA A 237 16.62 -15.10 2.34
N ALA A 238 15.81 -15.79 3.15
CA ALA A 238 15.37 -17.17 2.90
C ALA A 238 14.47 -17.27 1.66
N VAL A 239 13.51 -16.33 1.52
CA VAL A 239 12.57 -16.29 0.37
C VAL A 239 13.30 -16.00 -0.93
N ILE A 240 14.21 -15.03 -0.94
CA ILE A 240 14.98 -14.65 -2.14
C ILE A 240 15.92 -15.79 -2.58
N ALA A 241 16.46 -16.56 -1.65
CA ALA A 241 17.32 -17.70 -1.95
C ALA A 241 16.54 -18.96 -2.38
N SER A 242 15.21 -18.96 -2.26
CA SER A 242 14.38 -20.11 -2.58
C SER A 242 14.39 -20.46 -4.07
N PRO A 243 14.66 -21.72 -4.47
CA PRO A 243 14.62 -22.14 -5.87
C PRO A 243 13.29 -21.87 -6.57
N VAL A 244 12.18 -22.06 -5.85
CA VAL A 244 10.81 -21.83 -6.38
C VAL A 244 10.63 -20.35 -6.74
N VAL A 245 11.14 -19.44 -5.92
CA VAL A 245 11.07 -18.00 -6.18
C VAL A 245 11.96 -17.62 -7.36
N GLN A 246 13.18 -18.15 -7.40
CA GLN A 246 14.10 -17.90 -8.53
C GLN A 246 13.51 -18.41 -9.85
N GLU A 247 12.91 -19.58 -9.89
CA GLU A 247 12.26 -20.14 -11.07
C GLU A 247 11.05 -19.28 -11.50
N ALA A 248 10.20 -18.84 -10.55
CA ALA A 248 9.07 -17.96 -10.84
C ALA A 248 9.48 -16.62 -11.48
N TYR A 249 10.66 -16.10 -11.11
CA TYR A 249 11.21 -14.87 -11.70
C TYR A 249 12.02 -15.13 -12.98
N LEU A 250 12.82 -16.20 -13.06
CA LEU A 250 13.66 -16.54 -14.21
C LEU A 250 12.84 -17.05 -15.42
N GLY A 251 11.71 -17.70 -15.19
CA GLY A 251 10.78 -18.11 -16.24
C GLY A 251 10.19 -16.97 -17.07
N GLN A 252 10.47 -15.71 -16.68
CA GLN A 252 10.08 -14.49 -17.38
C GLN A 252 11.28 -13.70 -17.96
N ALA A 253 12.47 -14.32 -18.08
CA ALA A 253 13.54 -13.68 -18.82
C ALA A 253 13.02 -13.28 -20.22
N PRO A 254 13.22 -12.02 -20.67
CA PRO A 254 12.71 -11.59 -21.96
C PRO A 254 13.27 -12.52 -23.04
N LYS A 255 12.40 -13.06 -23.87
CA LYS A 255 12.79 -13.61 -25.18
C LYS A 255 13.29 -12.43 -26.03
N GLY A 256 14.52 -12.00 -25.76
CA GLY A 256 15.19 -10.86 -26.37
C GLY A 256 16.26 -11.34 -27.29
N ASP A 257 16.09 -11.08 -28.58
CA ASP A 257 17.12 -10.87 -29.63
C ASP A 257 18.24 -11.90 -29.77
N ALA A 258 17.85 -13.10 -30.19
CA ALA A 258 18.77 -13.96 -30.92
C ALA A 258 18.42 -13.96 -32.43
N THR A 259 18.57 -12.80 -33.10
CA THR A 259 18.61 -12.77 -34.59
C THR A 259 19.05 -11.39 -35.08
N ARG A 260 20.36 -11.12 -35.01
CA ARG A 260 21.03 -10.12 -35.86
C ARG A 260 22.56 -10.32 -35.82
N GLU A 261 23.03 -11.48 -36.26
CA GLU A 261 24.42 -11.62 -36.73
C GLU A 261 24.47 -12.81 -37.66
N ALA A 262 24.06 -12.64 -38.91
CA ALA A 262 24.50 -13.46 -40.02
C ALA A 262 23.93 -12.90 -41.33
N SER A 263 24.52 -11.82 -41.84
CA SER A 263 24.56 -11.56 -43.29
C SER A 263 25.42 -10.33 -43.57
N HIS A 264 26.73 -10.49 -43.61
CA HIS A 264 27.63 -9.77 -44.49
C HIS A 264 28.90 -10.60 -44.55
N GLY A 265 28.93 -11.44 -45.55
CA GLY A 265 30.06 -12.11 -46.13
C GLY A 265 29.80 -12.20 -47.63
#